data_09deba983501062f72143a26c9436a01
#
_entry.id   09deba983501062f72143a26c9436a01
#
_cell.length_a   1.000
_cell.length_b   1.000
_cell.length_c   1.000
_cell.angle_alpha   90.00
_cell.angle_beta   90.00
_cell.angle_gamma   90.00
#
_symmetry.space_group_name_H-M   'P 1'
#
loop_
_entity.id
_entity.type
_entity.pdbx_description
1 polymer ?
#
loop_
_entity_poly.entity_id
_entity_poly.type
_entity_poly.pdbx_seq_one_letter_code
_entity_poly.pdbx_strand_id
1 'polypeptide(L)'
;MNRKQFLILLVLVAVIGGAGLLVNKQRQGDWQQSSSGGGQKLAAALDVNAVAAVSIKSSAGELSLVKSGDAWVVKERGDYAANFGNIADLIRKFADVKAVQTEQVGASQHARLELQAPGDGEGKGTLVELKGKDGKALKSVVLGKKLTKKSEGGPFGGGEFPVGRWVRDTGTKDTVIVTSEQFADAEPKPENWLEKDFLKVEKLKSIAVTYATNAATGWKVTRETEGAEWKLAGVKPTEQVDTNKLSALGSPLSSPSFSDVVANPQADKLGLDKPATLVLETFDGFTYTAKSGTANGDNYPFQIAVAGNFPKTRTPAKDEKPEDKDKLDKEFAEAQKKLADKLAADQKYAKWTYLVSKWTLDSVLKSRADLMVEKKEEPKPEAPKVEVKPGAK
;
A
#
# COMPACT_ATOMS: atom_id res chain seq x y z
N MET A 1 10.89 -66.68 22.31
CA MET A 1 9.78 -65.88 22.88
C MET A 1 8.88 -66.80 23.67
N ASN A 2 8.67 -66.50 24.94
CA ASN A 2 7.92 -67.42 25.84
C ASN A 2 6.40 -67.20 25.55
N ARG A 3 5.59 -68.31 25.63
CA ARG A 3 4.12 -68.21 25.35
C ARG A 3 3.41 -67.05 26.04
N LYS A 4 3.83 -66.74 27.26
CA LYS A 4 3.28 -65.55 28.00
C LYS A 4 3.60 -64.20 27.34
N GLN A 5 4.81 -64.02 26.81
CA GLN A 5 5.22 -62.80 26.12
C GLN A 5 4.50 -62.65 24.79
N PHE A 6 4.24 -63.76 24.08
CA PHE A 6 3.45 -63.73 22.84
C PHE A 6 1.99 -63.31 23.08
N LEU A 7 1.37 -63.82 24.12
CA LEU A 7 0.00 -63.47 24.52
C LEU A 7 -0.11 -61.99 24.93
N ILE A 8 0.86 -61.44 25.68
CA ILE A 8 0.91 -60.02 26.06
C ILE A 8 1.04 -59.12 24.80
N LEU A 9 1.91 -59.54 23.87
CA LEU A 9 2.09 -58.76 22.61
C LEU A 9 0.81 -58.78 21.77
N LEU A 10 0.13 -59.92 21.70
CA LEU A 10 -1.13 -60.05 20.94
C LEU A 10 -2.26 -59.21 21.55
N VAL A 11 -2.35 -59.15 22.87
CA VAL A 11 -3.29 -58.28 23.58
C VAL A 11 -2.95 -56.80 23.35
N LEU A 12 -1.66 -56.40 23.37
CA LEU A 12 -1.20 -55.05 23.13
C LEU A 12 -1.54 -54.59 21.70
N VAL A 13 -1.30 -55.46 20.70
CA VAL A 13 -1.67 -55.18 19.29
C VAL A 13 -3.20 -55.06 19.15
N ALA A 14 -3.97 -55.90 19.81
CA ALA A 14 -5.44 -55.82 19.78
C ALA A 14 -5.96 -54.52 20.42
N VAL A 15 -5.37 -54.08 21.55
CA VAL A 15 -5.74 -52.81 22.22
C VAL A 15 -5.35 -51.62 21.39
N ILE A 16 -4.12 -51.57 20.86
CA ILE A 16 -3.66 -50.47 20.01
C ILE A 16 -4.45 -50.43 18.68
N GLY A 17 -4.66 -51.58 18.05
CA GLY A 17 -5.46 -51.70 16.84
C GLY A 17 -6.93 -51.32 17.06
N GLY A 18 -7.52 -51.78 18.17
CA GLY A 18 -8.89 -51.40 18.54
C GLY A 18 -9.04 -49.92 18.86
N ALA A 19 -8.10 -49.35 19.61
CA ALA A 19 -8.06 -47.90 19.87
C ALA A 19 -7.86 -47.10 18.58
N GLY A 20 -6.97 -47.55 17.67
CA GLY A 20 -6.76 -46.95 16.37
C GLY A 20 -8.00 -46.98 15.48
N LEU A 21 -8.72 -48.11 15.47
CA LEU A 21 -9.99 -48.23 14.73
C LEU A 21 -11.11 -47.34 15.31
N LEU A 22 -11.22 -47.23 16.64
CA LEU A 22 -12.18 -46.35 17.30
C LEU A 22 -11.89 -44.87 16.99
N VAL A 23 -10.63 -44.46 17.08
CA VAL A 23 -10.21 -43.08 16.72
C VAL A 23 -10.45 -42.80 15.22
N ASN A 24 -10.17 -43.75 14.34
CA ASN A 24 -10.40 -43.64 12.91
C ASN A 24 -11.91 -43.57 12.60
N LYS A 25 -12.71 -44.36 13.24
CA LYS A 25 -14.18 -44.36 13.09
C LYS A 25 -14.80 -43.07 13.62
N GLN A 26 -14.30 -42.53 14.73
CA GLN A 26 -14.70 -41.24 15.28
C GLN A 26 -14.31 -40.12 14.36
N ARG A 27 -13.09 -40.13 13.76
CA ARG A 27 -12.63 -39.18 12.78
C ARG A 27 -13.42 -39.21 11.45
N GLN A 28 -13.84 -40.41 11.01
CA GLN A 28 -14.68 -40.53 9.81
C GLN A 28 -16.12 -40.11 10.06
N GLY A 29 -16.64 -40.28 11.27
CA GLY A 29 -17.98 -39.79 11.66
C GLY A 29 -18.06 -38.28 11.76
N ASP A 30 -16.92 -37.63 12.01
CA ASP A 30 -16.84 -36.14 12.10
C ASP A 30 -16.83 -35.43 10.73
N TRP A 31 -16.82 -36.20 9.62
CA TRP A 31 -16.86 -35.63 8.26
C TRP A 31 -17.94 -36.30 7.41
N GLN A 32 -19.01 -35.61 7.17
CA GLN A 32 -20.08 -36.06 6.29
C GLN A 32 -20.21 -35.10 5.09
N GLN A 33 -20.03 -35.65 3.90
CA GLN A 33 -20.22 -34.89 2.66
C GLN A 33 -21.71 -34.78 2.36
N SER A 34 -22.26 -33.55 2.45
CA SER A 34 -23.64 -33.27 2.08
C SER A 34 -23.69 -32.75 0.66
N SER A 35 -24.07 -33.60 -0.30
CA SER A 35 -24.13 -33.25 -1.73
C SER A 35 -25.26 -32.27 -2.11
N SER A 36 -26.04 -31.79 -1.15
CA SER A 36 -27.31 -31.06 -1.40
C SER A 36 -27.26 -29.55 -1.19
N GLY A 37 -26.09 -28.93 -1.01
CA GLY A 37 -25.96 -27.49 -0.69
C GLY A 37 -25.43 -26.59 -1.80
N GLY A 38 -25.26 -27.08 -3.02
CA GLY A 38 -24.78 -26.28 -4.14
C GLY A 38 -25.75 -25.14 -4.49
N GLY A 39 -25.20 -23.90 -4.64
CA GLY A 39 -25.98 -22.71 -4.99
C GLY A 39 -26.54 -21.90 -3.82
N GLN A 40 -26.47 -22.38 -2.57
CA GLN A 40 -26.87 -21.61 -1.41
C GLN A 40 -25.90 -20.45 -1.18
N LYS A 41 -26.44 -19.22 -1.00
CA LYS A 41 -25.60 -18.03 -0.68
C LYS A 41 -25.07 -18.13 0.75
N LEU A 42 -23.78 -17.79 0.94
CA LEU A 42 -23.12 -17.74 2.24
C LEU A 42 -23.77 -16.74 3.19
N ALA A 43 -24.24 -15.61 2.67
CA ALA A 43 -24.84 -14.52 3.44
C ALA A 43 -26.15 -14.04 2.81
N ALA A 44 -27.10 -14.97 2.57
CA ALA A 44 -28.39 -14.66 1.92
C ALA A 44 -29.21 -13.56 2.63
N ALA A 45 -29.09 -13.44 3.95
CA ALA A 45 -29.80 -12.44 4.76
C ALA A 45 -28.98 -11.17 5.06
N LEU A 46 -27.78 -10.99 4.47
CA LEU A 46 -26.96 -9.83 4.72
C LEU A 46 -27.53 -8.59 4.02
N ASP A 47 -27.94 -7.61 4.81
CA ASP A 47 -28.17 -6.26 4.28
C ASP A 47 -26.80 -5.54 4.14
N VAL A 48 -26.33 -5.43 2.91
CA VAL A 48 -25.04 -4.78 2.60
C VAL A 48 -25.01 -3.30 3.01
N ASN A 49 -26.17 -2.62 3.03
CA ASN A 49 -26.28 -1.21 3.41
C ASN A 49 -26.22 -1.00 4.93
N ALA A 50 -26.49 -2.03 5.70
CA ALA A 50 -26.39 -2.00 7.16
C ALA A 50 -24.95 -2.16 7.64
N VAL A 51 -24.02 -2.57 6.77
CA VAL A 51 -22.61 -2.76 7.15
C VAL A 51 -21.97 -1.41 7.42
N ALA A 52 -21.44 -1.24 8.63
CA ALA A 52 -20.76 -0.02 9.09
C ALA A 52 -19.32 -0.27 9.54
N ALA A 53 -18.92 -1.54 9.69
CA ALA A 53 -17.52 -1.89 9.94
C ALA A 53 -17.18 -3.26 9.34
N VAL A 54 -15.92 -3.42 8.95
CA VAL A 54 -15.31 -4.69 8.50
C VAL A 54 -14.08 -4.93 9.36
N SER A 55 -14.00 -6.09 10.00
CA SER A 55 -12.81 -6.52 10.73
C SER A 55 -12.23 -7.76 10.07
N ILE A 56 -10.92 -7.75 9.82
CA ILE A 56 -10.19 -8.89 9.26
C ILE A 56 -9.06 -9.23 10.22
N LYS A 57 -9.03 -10.47 10.73
CA LYS A 57 -8.02 -10.94 11.68
C LYS A 57 -7.39 -12.23 11.19
N SER A 58 -6.08 -12.34 11.27
CA SER A 58 -5.33 -13.55 11.03
C SER A 58 -4.11 -13.61 11.95
N SER A 59 -3.27 -14.63 11.82
CA SER A 59 -1.96 -14.68 12.49
C SER A 59 -1.02 -13.54 12.07
N ALA A 60 -1.23 -12.93 10.88
CA ALA A 60 -0.42 -11.83 10.38
C ALA A 60 -0.80 -10.46 10.98
N GLY A 61 -1.94 -10.34 11.66
CA GLY A 61 -2.39 -9.09 12.27
C GLY A 61 -3.91 -8.90 12.23
N GLU A 62 -4.29 -7.65 12.46
CA GLU A 62 -5.69 -7.21 12.47
C GLU A 62 -5.86 -5.95 11.61
N LEU A 63 -7.00 -5.86 10.94
CA LEU A 63 -7.45 -4.71 10.16
C LEU A 63 -8.87 -4.35 10.57
N SER A 64 -9.12 -3.07 10.78
CA SER A 64 -10.43 -2.52 11.13
C SER A 64 -10.78 -1.37 10.19
N LEU A 65 -11.73 -1.61 9.31
CA LEU A 65 -12.32 -0.62 8.42
C LEU A 65 -13.64 -0.16 9.04
N VAL A 66 -13.80 1.13 9.28
CA VAL A 66 -14.97 1.65 9.99
C VAL A 66 -15.54 2.84 9.23
N LYS A 67 -16.86 2.88 9.12
CA LYS A 67 -17.56 4.03 8.55
C LYS A 67 -17.63 5.16 9.59
N SER A 68 -17.02 6.30 9.25
CA SER A 68 -16.98 7.52 10.05
C SER A 68 -17.68 8.64 9.27
N GLY A 69 -18.90 8.98 9.67
CA GLY A 69 -19.75 9.85 8.85
C GLY A 69 -20.06 9.20 7.50
N ASP A 70 -19.78 9.90 6.43
CA ASP A 70 -19.97 9.42 5.04
C ASP A 70 -18.76 8.71 4.45
N ALA A 71 -17.62 8.72 5.14
CA ALA A 71 -16.38 8.12 4.68
C ALA A 71 -16.04 6.82 5.44
N TRP A 72 -15.28 5.94 4.82
CA TRP A 72 -14.65 4.79 5.46
C TRP A 72 -13.21 5.14 5.83
N VAL A 73 -12.74 4.62 6.95
CA VAL A 73 -11.40 4.87 7.48
C VAL A 73 -10.72 3.58 7.91
N VAL A 74 -9.36 3.59 7.86
CA VAL A 74 -8.50 2.50 8.33
C VAL A 74 -8.00 2.87 9.74
N LYS A 75 -8.45 2.14 10.76
CA LYS A 75 -8.14 2.43 12.17
C LYS A 75 -6.63 2.32 12.45
N GLU A 76 -5.98 1.32 11.89
CA GLU A 76 -4.55 1.04 12.07
C GLU A 76 -3.65 2.10 11.39
N ARG A 77 -4.26 3.03 10.65
CA ARG A 77 -3.56 4.16 9.99
C ARG A 77 -4.07 5.52 10.48
N GLY A 78 -4.53 5.55 11.76
CA GLY A 78 -4.94 6.80 12.40
C GLY A 78 -6.19 7.42 11.77
N ASP A 79 -7.13 6.59 11.33
CA ASP A 79 -8.35 7.01 10.65
C ASP A 79 -8.10 7.66 9.26
N TYR A 80 -7.04 7.24 8.57
CA TYR A 80 -6.85 7.62 7.17
C TYR A 80 -7.99 7.07 6.30
N ALA A 81 -8.35 7.81 5.26
CA ALA A 81 -9.43 7.43 4.34
C ALA A 81 -9.17 6.05 3.72
N ALA A 82 -10.16 5.18 3.78
CA ALA A 82 -10.12 3.88 3.15
C ALA A 82 -10.71 3.93 1.74
N ASN A 83 -10.19 3.08 0.85
CA ASN A 83 -10.72 2.92 -0.50
C ASN A 83 -12.08 2.23 -0.44
N PHE A 84 -13.13 3.01 -0.69
CA PHE A 84 -14.51 2.53 -0.65
C PHE A 84 -14.79 1.44 -1.69
N GLY A 85 -14.16 1.52 -2.86
CA GLY A 85 -14.32 0.51 -3.92
C GLY A 85 -13.93 -0.88 -3.44
N ASN A 86 -12.75 -1.00 -2.81
CA ASN A 86 -12.25 -2.27 -2.28
C ASN A 86 -13.17 -2.82 -1.17
N ILE A 87 -13.68 -1.94 -0.30
CA ILE A 87 -14.60 -2.34 0.77
C ILE A 87 -15.94 -2.82 0.21
N ALA A 88 -16.52 -2.07 -0.72
CA ALA A 88 -17.77 -2.42 -1.35
C ALA A 88 -17.67 -3.74 -2.12
N ASP A 89 -16.56 -3.98 -2.80
CA ASP A 89 -16.31 -5.23 -3.52
C ASP A 89 -16.19 -6.42 -2.56
N LEU A 90 -15.49 -6.27 -1.43
CA LEU A 90 -15.40 -7.31 -0.41
C LEU A 90 -16.79 -7.64 0.15
N ILE A 91 -17.56 -6.64 0.56
CA ILE A 91 -18.92 -6.83 1.13
C ILE A 91 -19.83 -7.51 0.09
N ARG A 92 -19.77 -7.08 -1.18
CA ARG A 92 -20.54 -7.68 -2.28
C ARG A 92 -20.14 -9.13 -2.53
N LYS A 93 -18.84 -9.44 -2.54
CA LYS A 93 -18.35 -10.83 -2.63
C LYS A 93 -18.97 -11.70 -1.53
N PHE A 94 -19.01 -11.23 -0.27
CA PHE A 94 -19.67 -11.97 0.81
C PHE A 94 -21.17 -12.14 0.63
N ALA A 95 -21.87 -11.14 0.11
CA ALA A 95 -23.32 -11.20 -0.12
C ALA A 95 -23.70 -12.15 -1.26
N ASP A 96 -22.86 -12.22 -2.29
CA ASP A 96 -23.17 -12.93 -3.54
C ASP A 96 -22.54 -14.33 -3.64
N VAL A 97 -21.51 -14.62 -2.84
CA VAL A 97 -20.82 -15.90 -2.92
C VAL A 97 -21.76 -17.06 -2.61
N LYS A 98 -21.68 -18.10 -3.47
CA LYS A 98 -22.46 -19.32 -3.32
C LYS A 98 -21.57 -20.48 -2.93
N ALA A 99 -22.13 -21.37 -2.13
CA ALA A 99 -21.52 -22.67 -1.86
C ALA A 99 -21.48 -23.49 -3.15
N VAL A 100 -20.30 -23.98 -3.49
CA VAL A 100 -20.11 -25.03 -4.51
C VAL A 100 -20.47 -26.36 -3.87
N GLN A 101 -20.05 -26.54 -2.61
CA GLN A 101 -20.24 -27.74 -1.82
C GLN A 101 -20.43 -27.34 -0.36
N THR A 102 -21.28 -28.10 0.34
CA THR A 102 -21.50 -27.96 1.77
C THR A 102 -21.15 -29.28 2.45
N GLU A 103 -20.42 -29.20 3.55
CA GLU A 103 -20.01 -30.37 4.32
C GLU A 103 -20.26 -30.17 5.82
N GLN A 104 -20.51 -31.26 6.52
CA GLN A 104 -20.53 -31.30 7.98
C GLN A 104 -19.14 -31.73 8.45
N VAL A 105 -18.43 -30.82 9.09
CA VAL A 105 -17.04 -31.02 9.50
C VAL A 105 -16.91 -30.72 10.99
N GLY A 106 -16.73 -31.77 11.78
CA GLY A 106 -16.56 -31.64 13.23
C GLY A 106 -15.34 -30.82 13.63
N ALA A 107 -15.39 -30.23 14.80
CA ALA A 107 -14.39 -29.27 15.30
C ALA A 107 -12.95 -29.86 15.31
N SER A 108 -12.80 -31.19 15.46
CA SER A 108 -11.49 -31.89 15.40
C SER A 108 -10.79 -31.78 14.05
N GLN A 109 -11.55 -31.52 12.96
CA GLN A 109 -11.02 -31.41 11.60
C GLN A 109 -10.78 -29.95 11.17
N HIS A 110 -11.26 -28.95 11.94
CA HIS A 110 -11.13 -27.54 11.57
C HIS A 110 -9.67 -27.11 11.38
N ALA A 111 -8.74 -27.59 12.22
CA ALA A 111 -7.32 -27.27 12.09
C ALA A 111 -6.72 -27.69 10.74
N ARG A 112 -7.10 -28.88 10.23
CA ARG A 112 -6.63 -29.41 8.94
C ARG A 112 -7.07 -28.57 7.76
N LEU A 113 -8.21 -27.88 7.89
CA LEU A 113 -8.78 -26.99 6.88
C LEU A 113 -8.47 -25.53 7.15
N GLU A 114 -7.63 -25.22 8.14
CA GLU A 114 -7.31 -23.85 8.56
C GLU A 114 -8.58 -23.04 8.93
N LEU A 115 -9.56 -23.70 9.56
CA LEU A 115 -10.85 -23.12 9.92
C LEU A 115 -10.98 -22.77 11.40
N GLN A 116 -9.91 -22.90 12.19
CA GLN A 116 -9.88 -22.42 13.57
C GLN A 116 -9.85 -20.89 13.61
N ALA A 117 -10.37 -20.30 14.68
CA ALA A 117 -10.29 -18.87 14.91
C ALA A 117 -8.82 -18.37 14.89
N PRO A 118 -8.56 -17.11 14.49
CA PRO A 118 -7.20 -16.55 14.50
C PRO A 118 -6.54 -16.66 15.87
N GLY A 119 -5.23 -16.78 15.87
CA GLY A 119 -4.37 -16.92 17.04
C GLY A 119 -3.05 -17.56 16.67
N ASP A 120 -2.24 -17.87 17.67
CA ASP A 120 -0.95 -18.54 17.45
C ASP A 120 -1.14 -20.02 17.10
N GLY A 121 -0.23 -20.57 16.30
CA GLY A 121 -0.16 -21.97 15.91
C GLY A 121 -0.76 -22.29 14.55
N GLU A 122 -0.66 -23.57 14.18
CA GLU A 122 -1.13 -24.09 12.90
C GLU A 122 -2.67 -24.26 12.86
N GLY A 123 -3.21 -24.34 11.65
CA GLY A 123 -4.63 -24.60 11.43
C GLY A 123 -5.55 -23.41 11.66
N LYS A 124 -4.97 -22.20 11.78
CA LYS A 124 -5.72 -20.96 11.98
C LYS A 124 -6.08 -20.34 10.64
N GLY A 125 -7.32 -19.85 10.54
CA GLY A 125 -7.82 -19.17 9.37
C GLY A 125 -7.83 -17.65 9.54
N THR A 126 -8.40 -16.98 8.52
CA THR A 126 -8.67 -15.54 8.56
C THR A 126 -10.12 -15.31 8.96
N LEU A 127 -10.35 -14.67 10.11
CA LEU A 127 -11.68 -14.26 10.55
C LEU A 127 -12.04 -12.95 9.86
N VAL A 128 -13.20 -12.93 9.21
CA VAL A 128 -13.78 -11.71 8.64
C VAL A 128 -15.14 -11.49 9.29
N GLU A 129 -15.33 -10.30 9.84
CA GLU A 129 -16.58 -9.89 10.48
C GLU A 129 -17.13 -8.63 9.80
N LEU A 130 -18.35 -8.69 9.33
CA LEU A 130 -19.14 -7.55 8.86
C LEU A 130 -20.06 -7.11 10.00
N LYS A 131 -19.94 -5.85 10.44
CA LYS A 131 -20.63 -5.33 11.62
C LYS A 131 -21.56 -4.18 11.26
N GLY A 132 -22.68 -4.09 11.98
CA GLY A 132 -23.60 -2.97 11.91
C GLY A 132 -23.09 -1.74 12.69
N LYS A 133 -23.85 -0.65 12.64
CA LYS A 133 -23.57 0.60 13.38
C LYS A 133 -23.50 0.41 14.90
N ASP A 134 -24.20 -0.59 15.42
CA ASP A 134 -24.21 -0.96 16.83
C ASP A 134 -23.02 -1.84 17.25
N GLY A 135 -22.11 -2.12 16.31
CA GLY A 135 -20.93 -2.96 16.51
C GLY A 135 -21.21 -4.47 16.53
N LYS A 136 -22.49 -4.89 16.41
CA LYS A 136 -22.82 -6.32 16.35
C LYS A 136 -22.48 -6.91 15.00
N ALA A 137 -22.02 -8.16 15.01
CA ALA A 137 -21.73 -8.88 13.78
C ALA A 137 -23.04 -9.19 13.02
N LEU A 138 -23.14 -8.69 11.81
CA LEU A 138 -24.17 -9.05 10.84
C LEU A 138 -23.81 -10.37 10.14
N LYS A 139 -22.52 -10.60 9.93
CA LYS A 139 -21.95 -11.82 9.39
C LYS A 139 -20.53 -11.99 9.90
N SER A 140 -20.19 -13.25 10.25
CA SER A 140 -18.84 -13.60 10.69
C SER A 140 -18.45 -14.95 10.10
N VAL A 141 -17.29 -15.00 9.44
CA VAL A 141 -16.81 -16.20 8.76
C VAL A 141 -15.32 -16.40 9.00
N VAL A 142 -14.89 -17.64 9.02
CA VAL A 142 -13.48 -18.01 8.98
C VAL A 142 -13.15 -18.51 7.58
N LEU A 143 -12.24 -17.82 6.91
CA LEU A 143 -11.67 -18.18 5.62
C LEU A 143 -10.50 -19.15 5.88
N GLY A 144 -10.66 -20.38 5.43
CA GLY A 144 -9.69 -21.45 5.64
C GLY A 144 -8.75 -21.66 4.46
N LYS A 145 -8.36 -22.92 4.29
CA LYS A 145 -7.39 -23.34 3.28
C LYS A 145 -7.89 -23.09 1.86
N LYS A 146 -7.00 -22.59 1.00
CA LYS A 146 -7.25 -22.48 -0.45
C LYS A 146 -7.21 -23.87 -1.09
N LEU A 147 -8.13 -24.13 -2.01
CA LEU A 147 -8.13 -25.31 -2.85
C LEU A 147 -7.35 -25.00 -4.11
N THR A 148 -6.36 -25.84 -4.41
CA THR A 148 -5.54 -25.70 -5.62
C THR A 148 -5.79 -26.88 -6.57
N LYS A 149 -5.70 -26.63 -7.87
CA LYS A 149 -5.69 -27.61 -8.93
C LYS A 149 -4.35 -27.59 -9.64
N LYS A 150 -3.73 -28.75 -9.81
CA LYS A 150 -2.52 -28.85 -10.62
C LYS A 150 -2.90 -28.81 -12.09
N SER A 151 -2.23 -27.97 -12.87
CA SER A 151 -2.29 -28.01 -14.33
C SER A 151 -1.19 -28.98 -14.81
N GLU A 152 -1.57 -30.01 -15.54
CA GLU A 152 -0.63 -30.88 -16.24
C GLU A 152 -0.17 -30.16 -17.51
N GLY A 153 1.08 -29.70 -17.49
CA GLY A 153 1.91 -29.33 -18.62
C GLY A 153 1.32 -28.53 -19.78
N GLY A 154 1.45 -27.19 -19.73
CA GLY A 154 1.47 -26.34 -20.92
C GLY A 154 2.92 -25.96 -21.28
N PRO A 155 3.15 -25.24 -22.41
CA PRO A 155 4.50 -24.82 -22.86
C PRO A 155 5.29 -23.97 -21.86
N PHE A 156 4.67 -23.52 -20.77
CA PHE A 156 5.25 -22.68 -19.72
C PHE A 156 5.38 -23.38 -18.35
N GLY A 157 5.29 -24.72 -18.29
CA GLY A 157 5.39 -25.49 -17.05
C GLY A 157 4.06 -25.63 -16.29
N GLY A 158 3.87 -26.77 -15.60
CA GLY A 158 2.71 -27.03 -14.75
C GLY A 158 2.81 -26.22 -13.45
N GLY A 159 1.71 -25.60 -13.02
CA GLY A 159 1.60 -24.85 -11.75
C GLY A 159 0.35 -25.25 -10.96
N GLU A 160 0.32 -24.95 -9.67
CA GLU A 160 -0.89 -25.05 -8.87
C GLU A 160 -1.68 -23.75 -8.94
N PHE A 161 -2.95 -23.83 -9.36
CA PHE A 161 -3.85 -22.67 -9.43
C PHE A 161 -4.94 -22.81 -8.36
N PRO A 162 -5.20 -21.75 -7.58
CA PRO A 162 -6.29 -21.78 -6.62
C PRO A 162 -7.63 -21.79 -7.37
N VAL A 163 -8.49 -22.74 -7.01
CA VAL A 163 -9.82 -22.95 -7.64
C VAL A 163 -10.97 -22.73 -6.68
N GLY A 164 -10.67 -22.44 -5.41
CA GLY A 164 -11.68 -22.21 -4.40
C GLY A 164 -11.09 -22.09 -3.00
N ARG A 165 -11.95 -22.00 -2.00
CA ARG A 165 -11.56 -21.87 -0.59
C ARG A 165 -12.58 -22.53 0.33
N TRP A 166 -12.08 -23.09 1.42
CA TRP A 166 -12.89 -23.54 2.53
C TRP A 166 -13.32 -22.33 3.36
N VAL A 167 -14.60 -22.29 3.73
CA VAL A 167 -15.18 -21.20 4.52
C VAL A 167 -16.10 -21.80 5.59
N ARG A 168 -15.95 -21.36 6.84
CA ARG A 168 -16.81 -21.72 7.95
C ARG A 168 -17.59 -20.49 8.42
N ASP A 169 -18.90 -20.58 8.43
CA ASP A 169 -19.76 -19.62 9.09
C ASP A 169 -19.67 -19.82 10.60
N THR A 170 -19.31 -18.77 11.35
CA THR A 170 -19.21 -18.87 12.82
C THR A 170 -20.56 -19.02 13.52
N GLY A 171 -21.64 -18.66 12.84
CA GLY A 171 -23.02 -18.85 13.32
C GLY A 171 -23.52 -20.30 13.23
N THR A 172 -22.80 -21.17 12.50
CA THR A 172 -23.11 -22.59 12.37
C THR A 172 -21.97 -23.43 12.94
N LYS A 173 -22.29 -24.43 13.76
CA LYS A 173 -21.28 -25.14 14.54
C LYS A 173 -20.32 -25.96 13.67
N ASP A 174 -20.84 -26.81 12.80
CA ASP A 174 -20.09 -27.81 12.07
C ASP A 174 -20.27 -27.71 10.54
N THR A 175 -21.02 -26.72 10.06
CA THR A 175 -21.23 -26.53 8.62
C THR A 175 -20.09 -25.75 8.01
N VAL A 176 -19.44 -26.34 7.04
CA VAL A 176 -18.34 -25.80 6.26
C VAL A 176 -18.74 -25.81 4.80
N ILE A 177 -18.43 -24.76 4.08
CA ILE A 177 -18.68 -24.66 2.64
C ILE A 177 -17.37 -24.56 1.86
N VAL A 178 -17.42 -25.01 0.64
CA VAL A 178 -16.42 -24.73 -0.39
C VAL A 178 -17.01 -23.68 -1.33
N THR A 179 -16.25 -22.62 -1.60
CA THR A 179 -16.62 -21.60 -2.58
C THR A 179 -15.59 -21.56 -3.70
N SER A 180 -15.99 -21.08 -4.89
CA SER A 180 -15.08 -20.74 -5.98
C SER A 180 -14.37 -19.39 -5.75
N GLU A 181 -14.94 -18.51 -4.91
CA GLU A 181 -14.34 -17.24 -4.52
C GLU A 181 -13.21 -17.49 -3.51
N GLN A 182 -12.05 -16.90 -3.79
CA GLN A 182 -10.85 -17.11 -2.98
C GLN A 182 -10.69 -16.10 -1.86
N PHE A 183 -11.41 -14.97 -1.93
CA PHE A 183 -11.25 -13.84 -1.01
C PHE A 183 -9.77 -13.44 -0.82
N ALA A 184 -9.03 -13.36 -1.93
CA ALA A 184 -7.60 -13.05 -1.90
C ALA A 184 -7.31 -11.69 -1.25
N ASP A 185 -8.25 -10.74 -1.39
CA ASP A 185 -8.14 -9.40 -0.84
C ASP A 185 -8.44 -9.32 0.66
N ALA A 186 -9.01 -10.38 1.26
CA ALA A 186 -9.33 -10.43 2.68
C ALA A 186 -8.09 -10.71 3.55
N GLU A 187 -7.09 -9.83 3.45
CA GLU A 187 -5.86 -9.88 4.26
C GLU A 187 -5.82 -8.68 5.22
N PRO A 188 -5.32 -8.85 6.46
CA PRO A 188 -5.19 -7.77 7.43
C PRO A 188 -3.94 -6.91 7.14
N LYS A 189 -3.86 -6.37 5.93
CA LYS A 189 -2.82 -5.46 5.45
C LYS A 189 -3.40 -4.07 5.25
N PRO A 190 -3.31 -3.17 6.24
CA PRO A 190 -3.94 -1.86 6.20
C PRO A 190 -3.58 -1.04 4.95
N GLU A 191 -2.33 -1.15 4.47
CA GLU A 191 -1.82 -0.44 3.31
C GLU A 191 -2.57 -0.74 2.01
N ASN A 192 -3.20 -1.92 1.89
CA ASN A 192 -3.97 -2.32 0.72
C ASN A 192 -5.38 -1.70 0.67
N TRP A 193 -5.82 -1.11 1.79
CA TRP A 193 -7.16 -0.57 1.95
C TRP A 193 -7.21 0.96 1.96
N LEU A 194 -6.07 1.62 1.84
CA LEU A 194 -5.99 3.07 1.83
C LEU A 194 -6.55 3.64 0.53
N GLU A 195 -7.22 4.79 0.64
CA GLU A 195 -7.47 5.64 -0.53
C GLU A 195 -6.13 6.12 -1.09
N LYS A 196 -5.86 5.84 -2.36
CA LYS A 196 -4.56 6.10 -2.99
C LYS A 196 -4.53 7.36 -3.84
N ASP A 197 -5.64 8.08 -3.97
CA ASP A 197 -5.61 9.39 -4.60
C ASP A 197 -4.64 10.28 -3.84
N PHE A 198 -3.77 10.95 -4.60
CA PHE A 198 -2.75 11.81 -4.05
C PHE A 198 -2.62 13.09 -4.88
N LEU A 199 -2.04 14.12 -4.27
CA LEU A 199 -1.83 15.41 -4.93
C LEU A 199 -0.97 15.27 -6.19
N LYS A 200 -1.13 16.22 -7.12
CA LYS A 200 -0.29 16.35 -8.31
C LYS A 200 0.23 17.77 -8.41
N VAL A 201 1.55 17.89 -8.57
CA VAL A 201 2.19 19.19 -8.78
C VAL A 201 2.43 19.38 -10.26
N GLU A 202 1.76 20.38 -10.82
CA GLU A 202 1.83 20.72 -12.24
C GLU A 202 2.39 22.13 -12.42
N LYS A 203 2.79 22.48 -13.63
CA LYS A 203 3.24 23.82 -14.04
C LYS A 203 4.32 24.40 -13.12
N LEU A 204 5.32 23.61 -12.79
CA LEU A 204 6.42 24.00 -11.92
C LEU A 204 7.15 25.25 -12.48
N LYS A 205 7.38 26.23 -11.62
CA LYS A 205 8.16 27.45 -11.86
C LYS A 205 9.50 27.43 -11.17
N SER A 206 9.56 26.86 -9.95
CA SER A 206 10.82 26.71 -9.23
C SER A 206 10.83 25.42 -8.41
N ILE A 207 12.05 24.90 -8.19
CA ILE A 207 12.34 23.76 -7.33
C ILE A 207 13.49 24.19 -6.42
N ALA A 208 13.31 24.11 -5.11
CA ALA A 208 14.37 24.35 -4.14
C ALA A 208 14.47 23.18 -3.18
N VAL A 209 15.70 22.75 -2.90
CA VAL A 209 15.99 21.69 -1.92
C VAL A 209 16.95 22.24 -0.87
N THR A 210 16.65 22.01 0.39
CA THR A 210 17.51 22.36 1.52
C THR A 210 17.65 21.15 2.44
N TYR A 211 18.80 21.01 3.07
CA TYR A 211 19.11 19.93 3.98
C TYR A 211 19.39 20.51 5.36
N ALA A 212 18.66 20.06 6.37
CA ALA A 212 18.85 20.53 7.75
C ALA A 212 20.24 20.18 8.31
N THR A 213 20.83 19.10 7.82
CA THR A 213 22.18 18.64 8.25
C THR A 213 23.31 19.37 7.56
N ASN A 214 23.12 19.88 6.34
CA ASN A 214 24.13 20.60 5.58
C ASN A 214 23.49 21.60 4.59
N ALA A 215 23.30 22.82 5.02
CA ALA A 215 22.70 23.87 4.19
C ALA A 215 23.49 24.17 2.90
N ALA A 216 24.80 23.93 2.88
CA ALA A 216 25.64 24.18 1.69
C ALA A 216 25.35 23.23 0.52
N THR A 217 24.72 22.09 0.78
CA THR A 217 24.35 21.12 -0.27
C THR A 217 23.02 21.45 -0.93
N GLY A 218 22.27 22.43 -0.39
CA GLY A 218 21.02 22.90 -0.95
C GLY A 218 21.18 23.65 -2.28
N TRP A 219 20.10 23.70 -3.05
CA TRP A 219 20.08 24.35 -4.35
C TRP A 219 18.67 24.84 -4.71
N LYS A 220 18.60 25.77 -5.66
CA LYS A 220 17.35 26.24 -6.25
C LYS A 220 17.50 26.36 -7.77
N VAL A 221 16.52 25.86 -8.51
CA VAL A 221 16.37 26.09 -9.94
C VAL A 221 15.06 26.84 -10.21
N THR A 222 15.08 27.64 -11.28
CA THR A 222 13.91 28.40 -11.74
C THR A 222 13.83 28.31 -13.26
N ARG A 223 12.62 28.51 -13.81
CA ARG A 223 12.41 28.72 -15.25
C ARG A 223 11.38 29.83 -15.48
N GLU A 224 11.47 30.47 -16.63
CA GLU A 224 10.64 31.65 -16.96
C GLU A 224 9.25 31.26 -17.48
N THR A 225 9.16 30.13 -18.18
CA THR A 225 7.91 29.55 -18.72
C THR A 225 7.93 28.03 -18.52
N GLU A 226 6.80 27.37 -18.67
CA GLU A 226 6.68 25.91 -18.51
C GLU A 226 7.59 25.11 -19.45
N GLY A 227 7.85 25.61 -20.66
CA GLY A 227 8.72 24.99 -21.65
C GLY A 227 10.18 25.43 -21.59
N ALA A 228 10.53 26.37 -20.71
CA ALA A 228 11.91 26.86 -20.60
C ALA A 228 12.79 25.88 -19.81
N GLU A 229 14.10 25.92 -20.14
CA GLU A 229 15.11 25.16 -19.41
C GLU A 229 15.28 25.66 -17.97
N TRP A 230 15.65 24.75 -17.08
CA TRP A 230 15.96 25.05 -15.68
C TRP A 230 17.26 25.87 -15.59
N LYS A 231 17.24 26.94 -14.82
CA LYS A 231 18.41 27.75 -14.48
C LYS A 231 18.75 27.59 -13.01
N LEU A 232 19.96 27.12 -12.70
CA LEU A 232 20.44 26.97 -11.33
C LEU A 232 20.78 28.36 -10.76
N ALA A 233 20.28 28.64 -9.57
CA ALA A 233 20.55 29.91 -8.89
C ALA A 233 21.96 29.93 -8.25
N GLY A 234 22.57 31.12 -8.19
CA GLY A 234 23.83 31.35 -7.49
C GLY A 234 25.02 30.56 -8.07
N VAL A 235 25.07 30.38 -9.38
CA VAL A 235 26.21 29.76 -10.07
C VAL A 235 27.40 30.72 -10.06
N LYS A 236 28.56 30.24 -9.58
CA LYS A 236 29.80 31.00 -9.57
C LYS A 236 30.50 30.92 -10.94
N PRO A 237 31.32 31.92 -11.31
CA PRO A 237 32.04 31.91 -12.61
C PRO A 237 32.93 30.69 -12.85
N THR A 238 33.37 30.03 -11.76
CA THR A 238 34.23 28.82 -11.80
C THR A 238 33.44 27.51 -11.81
N GLU A 239 32.12 27.58 -11.67
CA GLU A 239 31.24 26.41 -11.67
C GLU A 239 30.72 26.16 -13.09
N GLN A 240 30.65 24.90 -13.48
CA GLN A 240 30.05 24.47 -14.74
C GLN A 240 28.84 23.59 -14.42
N VAL A 241 27.66 24.08 -14.78
CA VAL A 241 26.40 23.36 -14.55
C VAL A 241 26.21 22.30 -15.64
N ASP A 242 25.76 21.12 -15.25
CA ASP A 242 25.38 20.07 -16.19
C ASP A 242 23.88 20.24 -16.56
N THR A 243 23.63 20.73 -17.76
CA THR A 243 22.26 20.97 -18.27
C THR A 243 21.45 19.67 -18.39
N ASN A 244 22.09 18.54 -18.68
CA ASN A 244 21.41 17.23 -18.72
C ASN A 244 20.92 16.82 -17.33
N LYS A 245 21.73 17.04 -16.30
CA LYS A 245 21.37 16.76 -14.91
C LYS A 245 20.23 17.71 -14.45
N LEU A 246 20.22 18.96 -14.88
CA LEU A 246 19.09 19.87 -14.63
C LEU A 246 17.82 19.42 -15.34
N SER A 247 17.91 19.05 -16.61
CA SER A 247 16.76 18.54 -17.37
C SER A 247 16.19 17.25 -16.76
N ALA A 248 17.06 16.39 -16.19
CA ALA A 248 16.67 15.18 -15.50
C ALA A 248 15.91 15.40 -14.17
N LEU A 249 15.88 16.63 -13.61
CA LEU A 249 15.01 16.97 -12.49
C LEU A 249 13.52 16.80 -12.86
N GLY A 250 13.19 16.98 -14.12
CA GLY A 250 11.86 16.73 -14.67
C GLY A 250 10.77 17.56 -13.99
N SER A 251 9.69 16.87 -13.65
CA SER A 251 8.55 17.44 -12.92
C SER A 251 8.30 16.61 -11.65
N PRO A 252 9.06 16.83 -10.59
CA PRO A 252 8.88 16.12 -9.34
C PRO A 252 7.45 16.29 -8.81
N LEU A 253 6.93 15.24 -8.24
CA LEU A 253 5.55 15.16 -7.72
C LEU A 253 4.44 15.43 -8.75
N SER A 254 4.71 15.25 -10.06
CA SER A 254 3.66 15.33 -11.09
C SER A 254 2.71 14.12 -11.06
N SER A 255 3.19 12.97 -10.63
CA SER A 255 2.38 11.76 -10.42
C SER A 255 2.95 10.95 -9.24
N PRO A 256 2.96 11.52 -8.03
CA PRO A 256 3.47 10.82 -6.87
C PRO A 256 2.51 9.74 -6.43
N SER A 257 3.06 8.69 -5.82
CA SER A 257 2.30 7.65 -5.14
C SER A 257 2.92 7.36 -3.79
N PHE A 258 2.13 6.84 -2.88
CA PHE A 258 2.60 6.36 -1.59
C PHE A 258 2.21 4.89 -1.39
N SER A 259 3.06 4.15 -0.69
CA SER A 259 2.82 2.76 -0.35
C SER A 259 1.94 2.64 0.90
N ASP A 260 2.18 3.49 1.90
CA ASP A 260 1.50 3.42 3.19
C ASP A 260 1.44 4.80 3.88
N VAL A 261 0.71 4.86 4.99
CA VAL A 261 0.59 6.02 5.89
C VAL A 261 1.05 5.61 7.28
N VAL A 262 1.91 6.41 7.90
CA VAL A 262 2.44 6.14 9.24
C VAL A 262 1.46 6.64 10.29
N ALA A 263 0.90 5.73 11.07
CA ALA A 263 0.12 6.09 12.25
C ALA A 263 1.07 6.53 13.39
N ASN A 264 0.76 7.64 14.05
CA ASN A 264 1.54 8.18 15.18
C ASN A 264 3.05 8.35 14.86
N PRO A 265 3.40 9.17 13.85
CA PRO A 265 4.79 9.33 13.41
C PRO A 265 5.66 9.95 14.51
N GLN A 266 6.78 9.30 14.83
CA GLN A 266 7.82 9.84 15.70
C GLN A 266 8.91 10.47 14.82
N ALA A 267 9.03 11.78 14.86
CA ALA A 267 9.86 12.55 13.94
C ALA A 267 11.33 12.13 13.97
N ASP A 268 11.88 11.86 15.13
CA ASP A 268 13.25 11.40 15.36
C ASP A 268 13.54 10.03 14.72
N LYS A 269 12.61 9.09 14.85
CA LYS A 269 12.75 7.74 14.25
C LYS A 269 12.61 7.74 12.74
N LEU A 270 11.92 8.73 12.22
CA LEU A 270 11.68 8.87 10.78
C LEU A 270 12.68 9.83 10.10
N GLY A 271 13.57 10.49 10.86
CA GLY A 271 14.48 11.51 10.35
C GLY A 271 13.77 12.80 9.93
N LEU A 272 12.53 13.02 10.40
CA LEU A 272 11.74 14.23 10.13
C LEU A 272 12.06 15.37 11.10
N ASP A 273 12.90 15.14 12.10
CA ASP A 273 13.51 16.17 12.96
C ASP A 273 14.62 16.95 12.22
N LYS A 274 15.27 16.32 11.23
CA LYS A 274 16.31 16.91 10.36
C LYS A 274 16.05 16.60 8.90
N PRO A 275 14.91 17.03 8.33
CA PRO A 275 14.49 16.62 7.02
C PRO A 275 15.30 17.26 5.89
N ALA A 276 15.28 16.62 4.74
CA ALA A 276 15.42 17.33 3.48
C ALA A 276 14.10 18.05 3.18
N THR A 277 14.15 19.34 2.91
CA THR A 277 12.96 20.14 2.59
C THR A 277 12.97 20.50 1.11
N LEU A 278 11.89 20.13 0.42
CA LEU A 278 11.65 20.42 -0.99
C LEU A 278 10.55 21.48 -1.08
N VAL A 279 10.85 22.63 -1.71
CA VAL A 279 9.87 23.68 -1.97
C VAL A 279 9.64 23.76 -3.47
N LEU A 280 8.40 23.60 -3.90
CA LEU A 280 7.97 23.65 -5.29
C LEU A 280 7.00 24.81 -5.48
N GLU A 281 7.36 25.76 -6.33
CA GLU A 281 6.47 26.86 -6.69
C GLU A 281 5.94 26.62 -8.12
N THR A 282 4.68 26.93 -8.36
CA THR A 282 4.02 26.76 -9.66
C THR A 282 3.67 28.10 -10.32
N PHE A 283 3.48 28.08 -11.63
CA PHE A 283 3.00 29.29 -12.35
C PHE A 283 1.57 29.67 -11.96
N ASP A 284 0.77 28.70 -11.49
CA ASP A 284 -0.61 28.93 -11.02
C ASP A 284 -0.67 29.51 -9.59
N GLY A 285 0.49 29.74 -8.94
CA GLY A 285 0.56 30.37 -7.62
C GLY A 285 0.49 29.41 -6.43
N PHE A 286 0.61 28.10 -6.64
CA PHE A 286 0.77 27.15 -5.54
C PHE A 286 2.22 27.09 -5.05
N THR A 287 2.38 26.88 -3.75
CA THR A 287 3.65 26.55 -3.11
C THR A 287 3.47 25.26 -2.32
N TYR A 288 4.16 24.22 -2.74
CA TYR A 288 4.20 22.93 -2.04
C TYR A 288 5.50 22.86 -1.25
N THR A 289 5.39 22.66 0.07
CA THR A 289 6.52 22.45 0.96
C THR A 289 6.49 21.02 1.46
N ALA A 290 7.40 20.20 0.96
CA ALA A 290 7.53 18.81 1.34
C ALA A 290 8.75 18.59 2.23
N LYS A 291 8.62 17.71 3.22
CA LYS A 291 9.69 17.27 4.10
C LYS A 291 9.90 15.78 3.90
N SER A 292 11.12 15.39 3.60
CA SER A 292 11.53 14.00 3.47
C SER A 292 12.43 13.62 4.63
N GLY A 293 12.10 12.55 5.31
CA GLY A 293 12.93 11.96 6.37
C GLY A 293 14.01 11.04 5.84
N THR A 294 14.58 10.22 6.74
CA THR A 294 15.59 9.22 6.37
C THR A 294 14.95 8.05 5.65
N ALA A 295 15.56 7.60 4.54
CA ALA A 295 15.07 6.43 3.81
C ALA A 295 15.05 5.17 4.70
N ASN A 296 13.98 4.42 4.61
CA ASN A 296 13.82 3.11 5.22
C ASN A 296 13.38 2.10 4.14
N GLY A 297 14.24 1.14 3.83
CA GLY A 297 14.03 0.27 2.67
C GLY A 297 13.89 1.09 1.38
N ASP A 298 12.81 0.85 0.65
CA ASP A 298 12.53 1.51 -0.65
C ASP A 298 11.68 2.77 -0.54
N ASN A 299 11.44 3.27 0.68
CA ASN A 299 10.56 4.40 0.92
C ASN A 299 11.23 5.50 1.74
N TYR A 300 10.76 6.73 1.51
CA TYR A 300 11.01 7.89 2.36
C TYR A 300 9.77 8.22 3.19
N PRO A 301 9.90 8.49 4.51
CA PRO A 301 8.89 9.22 5.25
C PRO A 301 8.71 10.61 4.66
N PHE A 302 7.47 10.98 4.37
CA PHE A 302 7.16 12.17 3.59
C PHE A 302 5.98 12.92 4.19
N GLN A 303 6.13 14.23 4.35
CA GLN A 303 5.07 15.15 4.74
C GLN A 303 5.00 16.27 3.72
N ILE A 304 3.80 16.82 3.48
CA ILE A 304 3.61 17.90 2.52
C ILE A 304 2.60 18.91 3.03
N ALA A 305 2.89 20.18 2.84
CA ALA A 305 1.98 21.29 3.08
C ALA A 305 1.82 22.11 1.80
N VAL A 306 0.65 22.65 1.60
CA VAL A 306 0.30 23.41 0.39
C VAL A 306 -0.23 24.78 0.76
N ALA A 307 0.29 25.81 0.12
CA ALA A 307 -0.19 27.18 0.20
C ALA A 307 -0.53 27.68 -1.22
N GLY A 308 -1.48 28.59 -1.33
CA GLY A 308 -1.85 29.24 -2.57
C GLY A 308 -1.76 30.76 -2.45
N ASN A 309 -1.21 31.42 -3.44
CA ASN A 309 -1.21 32.86 -3.58
C ASN A 309 -1.75 33.23 -4.97
N PHE A 310 -3.07 33.40 -5.04
CA PHE A 310 -3.77 33.62 -6.30
C PHE A 310 -4.13 35.09 -6.45
N PRO A 311 -4.07 35.67 -7.67
CA PRO A 311 -4.56 37.01 -7.93
C PRO A 311 -6.02 37.14 -7.54
N LYS A 312 -6.38 38.16 -6.74
CA LYS A 312 -7.77 38.38 -6.32
C LYS A 312 -8.59 39.12 -7.38
N THR A 313 -7.92 39.83 -8.26
CA THR A 313 -8.53 40.63 -9.32
C THR A 313 -7.87 40.33 -10.65
N ARG A 314 -8.65 40.30 -11.71
CA ARG A 314 -8.13 40.17 -13.07
C ARG A 314 -7.44 41.49 -13.50
N THR A 315 -6.34 41.37 -14.19
CA THR A 315 -5.71 42.49 -14.87
C THR A 315 -6.19 42.48 -16.35
N PRO A 316 -7.01 43.44 -16.78
CA PRO A 316 -7.45 43.50 -18.17
C PRO A 316 -6.25 43.66 -19.13
N ALA A 317 -6.33 43.05 -20.31
CA ALA A 317 -5.35 43.23 -21.37
C ALA A 317 -5.50 44.65 -21.94
N LYS A 318 -4.39 45.22 -22.47
CA LYS A 318 -4.39 46.61 -23.01
C LYS A 318 -5.36 46.81 -24.16
N ASP A 319 -5.66 45.79 -24.90
CA ASP A 319 -6.50 45.73 -26.12
C ASP A 319 -7.83 44.98 -25.87
N GLU A 320 -8.23 44.82 -24.60
CA GLU A 320 -9.50 44.21 -24.22
C GLU A 320 -10.69 45.06 -24.65
N LYS A 321 -11.60 44.45 -25.40
CA LYS A 321 -12.82 45.11 -25.83
C LYS A 321 -13.84 45.16 -24.69
N PRO A 322 -14.61 46.27 -24.55
CA PRO A 322 -15.63 46.41 -23.51
C PRO A 322 -16.68 45.27 -23.54
N GLU A 323 -17.01 44.75 -24.73
CA GLU A 323 -17.95 43.66 -24.95
C GLU A 323 -17.48 42.31 -24.43
N ASP A 324 -16.16 42.06 -24.32
CA ASP A 324 -15.58 40.82 -23.81
C ASP A 324 -15.41 40.84 -22.28
N LYS A 325 -15.52 41.96 -21.65
CA LYS A 325 -15.24 42.16 -20.22
C LYS A 325 -16.00 41.17 -19.33
N ASP A 326 -17.33 41.12 -19.49
CA ASP A 326 -18.18 40.28 -18.62
C ASP A 326 -17.87 38.78 -18.80
N LYS A 327 -17.51 38.35 -20.01
CA LYS A 327 -17.11 36.99 -20.30
C LYS A 327 -15.78 36.68 -19.65
N LEU A 328 -14.76 37.51 -19.80
CA LEU A 328 -13.43 37.34 -19.25
C LEU A 328 -13.42 37.40 -17.71
N ASP A 329 -14.29 38.26 -17.13
CA ASP A 329 -14.47 38.33 -15.67
C ASP A 329 -15.09 37.03 -15.13
N LYS A 330 -16.06 36.43 -15.84
CA LYS A 330 -16.61 35.10 -15.49
C LYS A 330 -15.58 34.01 -15.60
N GLU A 331 -14.84 33.94 -16.70
CA GLU A 331 -13.78 32.94 -16.91
C GLU A 331 -12.72 33.06 -15.81
N PHE A 332 -12.33 34.27 -15.42
CA PHE A 332 -11.42 34.47 -14.30
C PHE A 332 -11.99 33.97 -12.98
N ALA A 333 -13.25 34.27 -12.67
CA ALA A 333 -13.89 33.82 -11.44
C ALA A 333 -13.98 32.30 -11.37
N GLU A 334 -14.30 31.64 -12.49
CA GLU A 334 -14.33 30.19 -12.58
C GLU A 334 -12.92 29.55 -12.39
N ALA A 335 -11.90 30.18 -13.00
CA ALA A 335 -10.51 29.75 -12.80
C ALA A 335 -10.07 29.89 -11.34
N GLN A 336 -10.40 31.04 -10.70
CA GLN A 336 -10.11 31.25 -9.27
C GLN A 336 -10.79 30.22 -8.38
N LYS A 337 -12.04 29.87 -8.67
CA LYS A 337 -12.75 28.81 -7.95
C LYS A 337 -12.06 27.46 -8.08
N LYS A 338 -11.65 27.07 -9.29
CA LYS A 338 -10.91 25.82 -9.52
C LYS A 338 -9.58 25.77 -8.73
N LEU A 339 -8.86 26.90 -8.67
CA LEU A 339 -7.62 26.98 -7.89
C LEU A 339 -7.88 26.87 -6.38
N ALA A 340 -8.94 27.52 -5.88
CA ALA A 340 -9.34 27.41 -4.47
C ALA A 340 -9.79 25.98 -4.11
N ASP A 341 -10.59 25.35 -4.97
CA ASP A 341 -11.05 23.96 -4.77
C ASP A 341 -9.85 23.00 -4.75
N LYS A 342 -8.88 23.16 -5.68
CA LYS A 342 -7.64 22.38 -5.69
C LYS A 342 -6.82 22.61 -4.43
N LEU A 343 -6.66 23.86 -3.98
CA LEU A 343 -5.94 24.15 -2.74
C LEU A 343 -6.57 23.44 -1.55
N ALA A 344 -7.89 23.53 -1.40
CA ALA A 344 -8.61 22.86 -0.32
C ALA A 344 -8.47 21.31 -0.38
N ALA A 345 -8.47 20.75 -1.59
CA ALA A 345 -8.24 19.33 -1.80
C ALA A 345 -6.82 18.91 -1.43
N ASP A 346 -5.81 19.67 -1.85
CA ASP A 346 -4.40 19.35 -1.60
C ASP A 346 -4.01 19.58 -0.13
N GLN A 347 -4.62 20.55 0.56
CA GLN A 347 -4.38 20.79 2.00
C GLN A 347 -4.78 19.65 2.90
N LYS A 348 -5.68 18.75 2.46
CA LYS A 348 -6.08 17.56 3.23
C LYS A 348 -4.91 16.62 3.49
N TYR A 349 -3.90 16.61 2.63
CA TYR A 349 -2.73 15.74 2.75
C TYR A 349 -1.75 16.18 3.84
N ALA A 350 -1.82 17.42 4.31
CA ALA A 350 -0.89 17.97 5.31
C ALA A 350 -0.97 17.30 6.70
N LYS A 351 -2.04 16.56 6.98
CA LYS A 351 -2.27 15.89 8.27
C LYS A 351 -1.43 14.63 8.46
N TRP A 352 -0.86 14.09 7.39
CA TRP A 352 -0.37 12.72 7.37
C TRP A 352 1.11 12.64 7.09
N THR A 353 1.71 11.55 7.54
CA THR A 353 3.06 11.14 7.13
C THR A 353 2.93 9.93 6.24
N TYR A 354 3.39 10.06 5.00
CA TYR A 354 3.32 9.05 3.97
C TYR A 354 4.63 8.27 3.86
N LEU A 355 4.58 7.07 3.33
CA LEU A 355 5.74 6.35 2.83
C LEU A 355 5.74 6.45 1.31
N VAL A 356 6.61 7.30 0.77
CA VAL A 356 6.73 7.57 -0.67
C VAL A 356 7.95 6.83 -1.22
N SER A 357 7.82 6.19 -2.37
CA SER A 357 8.92 5.47 -3.01
C SER A 357 10.13 6.37 -3.25
N LYS A 358 11.33 5.83 -3.05
CA LYS A 358 12.61 6.46 -3.41
C LYS A 358 12.61 6.96 -4.84
N TRP A 359 12.05 6.19 -5.75
CA TRP A 359 11.93 6.56 -7.15
C TRP A 359 11.28 7.94 -7.38
N THR A 360 10.32 8.31 -6.53
CA THR A 360 9.62 9.60 -6.64
C THR A 360 10.49 10.80 -6.24
N LEU A 361 11.44 10.61 -5.32
CA LEU A 361 12.19 11.70 -4.71
C LEU A 361 13.70 11.71 -5.08
N ASP A 362 14.30 10.59 -5.45
CA ASP A 362 15.73 10.49 -5.72
C ASP A 362 16.20 11.41 -6.86
N SER A 363 15.31 11.73 -7.80
CA SER A 363 15.62 12.69 -8.87
C SER A 363 15.91 14.10 -8.34
N VAL A 364 15.29 14.48 -7.21
CA VAL A 364 15.42 15.82 -6.62
C VAL A 364 16.19 15.86 -5.30
N LEU A 365 16.27 14.77 -4.56
CA LEU A 365 17.05 14.70 -3.31
C LEU A 365 18.55 14.54 -3.60
N LYS A 366 19.08 15.40 -4.46
CA LYS A 366 20.48 15.49 -4.86
C LYS A 366 21.15 16.68 -4.20
N SER A 367 22.45 16.58 -3.97
CA SER A 367 23.25 17.72 -3.55
C SER A 367 23.47 18.72 -4.70
N ARG A 368 23.82 19.97 -4.38
CA ARG A 368 24.22 20.95 -5.40
C ARG A 368 25.39 20.44 -6.27
N ALA A 369 26.33 19.71 -5.67
CA ALA A 369 27.49 19.16 -6.39
C ALA A 369 27.07 18.16 -7.49
N ASP A 370 26.00 17.38 -7.24
CA ASP A 370 25.49 16.40 -8.20
C ASP A 370 24.90 17.06 -9.46
N LEU A 371 24.59 18.36 -9.43
CA LEU A 371 24.08 19.13 -10.57
C LEU A 371 25.19 19.76 -11.42
N MET A 372 26.44 19.59 -11.02
CA MET A 372 27.61 20.12 -11.73
C MET A 372 28.22 19.08 -12.67
N VAL A 373 28.98 19.59 -13.64
CA VAL A 373 29.84 18.74 -14.47
C VAL A 373 30.94 18.15 -13.58
N GLU A 374 31.12 16.85 -13.66
CA GLU A 374 32.19 16.16 -12.93
C GLU A 374 33.56 16.66 -13.45
N LYS A 375 34.35 17.22 -12.55
CA LYS A 375 35.76 17.47 -12.88
C LYS A 375 36.44 16.11 -13.08
N LYS A 376 36.82 15.78 -14.31
CA LYS A 376 37.78 14.68 -14.54
C LYS A 376 39.00 15.01 -13.73
N GLU A 377 39.35 14.22 -12.73
CA GLU A 377 40.69 14.25 -12.15
C GLU A 377 41.67 14.01 -13.27
N GLU A 378 42.57 14.98 -13.53
CA GLU A 378 43.69 14.75 -14.40
C GLU A 378 44.47 13.55 -13.86
N PRO A 379 44.83 12.58 -14.70
CA PRO A 379 45.60 11.42 -14.26
C PRO A 379 46.85 11.92 -13.56
N LYS A 380 47.02 11.57 -12.30
CA LYS A 380 48.18 11.86 -11.49
C LYS A 380 49.42 11.48 -12.31
N PRO A 381 50.42 12.39 -12.53
CA PRO A 381 51.61 12.05 -13.31
C PRO A 381 52.22 10.76 -12.75
N GLU A 382 52.36 9.74 -13.58
CA GLU A 382 53.11 8.55 -13.20
C GLU A 382 54.52 8.98 -12.81
N ALA A 383 54.94 8.58 -11.60
CA ALA A 383 56.29 8.78 -11.15
C ALA A 383 57.23 8.11 -12.16
N PRO A 384 58.38 8.79 -12.56
CA PRO A 384 59.28 8.25 -13.56
C PRO A 384 59.79 6.87 -13.12
N LYS A 385 59.56 5.85 -13.94
CA LYS A 385 60.16 4.53 -13.77
C LYS A 385 61.69 4.68 -13.78
N VAL A 386 62.32 4.47 -12.64
CA VAL A 386 63.76 4.36 -12.52
C VAL A 386 64.17 3.07 -13.24
N GLU A 387 64.73 3.22 -14.43
CA GLU A 387 65.40 2.13 -15.16
C GLU A 387 66.62 1.70 -14.38
N VAL A 388 66.56 0.61 -13.68
CA VAL A 388 67.72 -0.06 -13.09
C VAL A 388 68.44 -0.82 -14.22
N LYS A 389 69.58 -0.28 -14.74
CA LYS A 389 70.45 -0.99 -15.62
C LYS A 389 71.00 -2.22 -14.89
N PRO A 390 70.99 -3.40 -15.51
CA PRO A 390 71.67 -4.57 -14.96
C PRO A 390 73.15 -4.39 -15.07
N GLY A 391 73.90 -4.33 -13.95
CA GLY A 391 75.33 -4.31 -13.88
C GLY A 391 75.87 -5.63 -14.42
N ALA A 392 76.87 -5.48 -15.32
CA ALA A 392 77.69 -6.55 -15.82
C ALA A 392 78.58 -7.12 -14.70
N LYS A 393 78.48 -8.43 -14.47
CA LYS A 393 79.61 -9.39 -14.33
C LYS A 393 79.05 -10.80 -14.42
#